data_079dd3cf88c61412a398c9766bff220b
#
_entry.id   079dd3cf88c61412a398c9766bff220b
#
_cell.length_a   1.000
_cell.length_b   1.000
_cell.length_c   1.000
_cell.angle_alpha   90.00
_cell.angle_beta   90.00
_cell.angle_gamma   90.00
#
_symmetry.space_group_name_H-M   'P 1'
#
loop_
_entity.id
_entity.type
_entity.pdbx_description
1 polymer ?
#
loop_
_entity_poly.entity_id
_entity_poly.type
_entity_poly.pdbx_seq_one_letter_code
_entity_poly.pdbx_strand_id
1 'polypeptide(L)'
;MIDLNGVKLRNRILTSASLLGYGAAKQKLILYGLSPIAQWVPLERFGAVTTRTLTYEPREGHFSLREDWRLTEFPTMLRLYAGALRRVDSGWINAFGWCNIGIEEYFREYFPRTGHLNRIISLGGFSAEEFCRLVDYVNDRAAPGEIAAVEFNVSCHNVNFPFETILDDVLAQAVRRSRHPVILKLSPDYDYVLHARLAERYGVAALTAMNTVKALRLDPRTGEPLLKNRFGGLSGRAIKPICLRVVAELRDAGIRLPIIASAGIRDFDDCREFFWAGADAVSLGSETWLAPLWGYALGPLKGLAIRRLIRQVERFRLPERKIASAPSESAAPVA
;
A
#
# COMPACT_ATOMS: atom_id res chain seq x y z
N MET A 1 20.26 0.26 9.15
CA MET A 1 19.65 0.03 7.83
C MET A 1 19.26 -1.43 7.76
N ILE A 2 18.10 -1.74 7.19
CA ILE A 2 17.56 -3.10 7.07
C ILE A 2 17.50 -3.41 5.57
N ASP A 3 17.93 -4.60 5.19
CA ASP A 3 17.87 -5.06 3.81
C ASP A 3 16.84 -6.21 3.69
N LEU A 4 15.87 -6.03 2.83
CA LEU A 4 14.86 -7.01 2.48
C LEU A 4 15.08 -7.45 1.02
N ASN A 5 16.07 -8.31 0.78
CA ASN A 5 16.48 -8.77 -0.56
C ASN A 5 16.77 -7.60 -1.53
N GLY A 6 17.58 -6.62 -1.09
CA GLY A 6 17.90 -5.43 -1.86
C GLY A 6 16.99 -4.23 -1.60
N VAL A 7 15.80 -4.40 -1.01
CA VAL A 7 14.97 -3.29 -0.55
C VAL A 7 15.56 -2.71 0.73
N LYS A 8 16.30 -1.62 0.60
CA LYS A 8 17.00 -0.97 1.72
C LYS A 8 16.08 -0.03 2.47
N LEU A 9 15.83 -0.32 3.74
CA LEU A 9 14.95 0.44 4.63
C LEU A 9 15.72 1.08 5.77
N ARG A 10 15.32 2.28 6.20
CA ARG A 10 15.87 2.92 7.41
C ARG A 10 15.47 2.17 8.69
N ASN A 11 14.24 1.67 8.72
CA ASN A 11 13.67 0.83 9.77
C ASN A 11 12.48 0.00 9.23
N ARG A 12 11.80 -0.77 10.09
CA ARG A 12 10.72 -1.71 9.70
C ARG A 12 9.33 -1.08 9.62
N ILE A 13 9.20 0.24 9.69
CA ILE A 13 7.90 0.93 9.52
C ILE A 13 7.89 1.74 8.24
N LEU A 14 6.95 1.44 7.36
CA LEU A 14 6.74 2.11 6.08
C LEU A 14 5.40 2.86 6.08
N THR A 15 5.17 3.68 5.05
CA THR A 15 3.82 4.13 4.70
C THR A 15 3.29 3.32 3.53
N SER A 16 2.00 2.99 3.53
CA SER A 16 1.36 2.29 2.41
C SER A 16 1.04 3.25 1.26
N ALA A 17 0.88 2.71 0.05
CA ALA A 17 0.39 3.43 -1.13
C ALA A 17 -1.05 3.92 -0.90
N SER A 18 -1.22 5.03 -0.19
CA SER A 18 -2.51 5.50 0.29
C SER A 18 -2.61 7.04 0.30
N LEU A 19 -3.28 7.57 1.31
CA LEU A 19 -3.69 8.97 1.45
C LEU A 19 -2.55 9.98 1.65
N LEU A 20 -1.31 9.56 1.92
CA LEU A 20 -0.17 10.47 2.02
C LEU A 20 0.33 10.99 0.65
N GLY A 21 -0.31 10.56 -0.43
CA GLY A 21 -0.02 11.04 -1.77
C GLY A 21 1.39 10.66 -2.25
N TYR A 22 2.18 11.67 -2.56
CA TYR A 22 3.52 11.50 -3.14
C TYR A 22 4.66 11.91 -2.18
N GLY A 23 4.34 12.13 -0.91
CA GLY A 23 5.32 12.45 0.13
C GLY A 23 5.76 13.92 0.24
N ALA A 24 5.26 14.83 -0.61
CA ALA A 24 5.60 16.25 -0.55
C ALA A 24 4.66 17.03 0.39
N ALA A 25 5.22 17.84 1.28
CA ALA A 25 4.46 18.64 2.26
C ALA A 25 3.60 19.74 1.65
N LYS A 26 3.93 20.21 0.45
CA LYS A 26 3.19 21.23 -0.31
C LYS A 26 2.55 20.62 -1.55
N GLN A 27 1.64 19.69 -1.35
CA GLN A 27 0.75 19.31 -2.43
C GLN A 27 -0.29 20.41 -2.54
N LYS A 28 -0.47 20.95 -3.74
CA LYS A 28 -1.46 22.01 -4.04
C LYS A 28 -2.90 21.56 -3.70
N LEU A 29 -3.07 20.33 -3.31
CA LEU A 29 -4.36 19.68 -3.22
C LEU A 29 -4.73 19.36 -1.76
N ILE A 30 -5.68 20.10 -1.25
CA ILE A 30 -6.46 19.78 -0.05
C ILE A 30 -7.08 18.36 -0.13
N LEU A 31 -7.21 17.80 -1.31
CA LEU A 31 -7.89 16.52 -1.60
C LEU A 31 -7.04 15.27 -1.58
N TYR A 32 -5.75 15.38 -1.75
CA TYR A 32 -4.93 14.32 -1.20
C TYR A 32 -5.00 14.40 0.33
N GLY A 33 -5.99 15.12 0.78
CA GLY A 33 -6.92 15.15 1.94
C GLY A 33 -6.26 15.23 3.28
N LEU A 34 -4.99 15.01 3.33
CA LEU A 34 -4.20 14.93 4.55
C LEU A 34 -2.92 15.75 4.43
N SER A 35 -2.84 16.63 3.40
CA SER A 35 -1.71 17.54 3.25
C SER A 35 -1.42 18.33 4.54
N PRO A 36 -2.42 18.87 5.26
CA PRO A 36 -2.17 19.49 6.57
C PRO A 36 -1.69 18.47 7.62
N ILE A 37 -2.08 17.20 7.53
CA ILE A 37 -1.59 16.15 8.44
C ILE A 37 -0.18 15.72 8.03
N ALA A 38 0.12 15.65 6.74
CA ALA A 38 1.43 15.27 6.25
C ALA A 38 2.55 16.18 6.80
N GLN A 39 2.28 17.46 7.03
CA GLN A 39 3.25 18.38 7.66
C GLN A 39 3.65 17.99 9.09
N TRP A 40 2.80 17.25 9.81
CA TRP A 40 3.06 16.76 11.17
C TRP A 40 3.62 15.35 11.21
N VAL A 41 3.53 14.62 10.10
CA VAL A 41 4.04 13.25 9.97
C VAL A 41 5.54 13.31 9.68
N PRO A 42 6.38 12.66 10.49
CA PRO A 42 7.83 12.64 10.27
C PRO A 42 8.22 11.68 9.15
N LEU A 43 7.89 12.02 7.89
CA LEU A 43 8.08 11.13 6.72
C LEU A 43 9.54 10.68 6.57
N GLU A 44 10.49 11.55 6.90
CA GLU A 44 11.92 11.26 6.87
C GLU A 44 12.36 10.18 7.88
N ARG A 45 11.51 9.89 8.87
CA ARG A 45 11.76 8.87 9.90
C ARG A 45 11.28 7.49 9.52
N PHE A 46 10.43 7.37 8.50
CA PHE A 46 9.96 6.06 8.04
C PHE A 46 11.08 5.27 7.35
N GLY A 47 10.98 3.95 7.43
CA GLY A 47 11.85 3.03 6.70
C GLY A 47 11.83 3.30 5.20
N ALA A 48 10.61 3.49 4.66
CA ALA A 48 10.37 4.04 3.34
C ALA A 48 8.96 4.66 3.26
N VAL A 49 8.78 5.55 2.29
CA VAL A 49 7.49 6.18 1.96
C VAL A 49 7.03 5.67 0.61
N THR A 50 5.88 4.97 0.60
CA THR A 50 5.29 4.45 -0.63
C THR A 50 4.37 5.50 -1.25
N THR A 51 4.56 5.81 -2.53
CA THR A 51 3.71 6.74 -3.28
C THR A 51 2.30 6.17 -3.48
N ARG A 52 1.35 7.04 -3.84
CA ARG A 52 0.13 6.55 -4.49
C ARG A 52 0.51 5.76 -5.75
N THR A 53 -0.32 4.78 -6.08
CA THR A 53 -0.12 4.00 -7.31
C THR A 53 -0.20 4.93 -8.52
N LEU A 54 0.86 4.95 -9.30
CA LEU A 54 1.01 5.70 -10.54
C LEU A 54 0.70 4.80 -11.73
N THR A 55 -0.02 5.33 -12.69
CA THR A 55 -0.19 4.76 -14.03
C THR A 55 0.63 5.55 -15.03
N TYR A 56 0.79 5.05 -16.25
CA TYR A 56 1.56 5.76 -17.27
C TYR A 56 0.91 7.11 -17.57
N GLU A 57 -0.38 7.10 -17.93
CA GLU A 57 -1.18 8.31 -18.09
C GLU A 57 -1.88 8.69 -16.78
N PRO A 58 -2.21 9.98 -16.57
CA PRO A 58 -3.02 10.41 -15.43
C PRO A 58 -4.41 9.76 -15.45
N ARG A 59 -4.95 9.48 -14.24
CA ARG A 59 -6.27 8.89 -14.07
C ARG A 59 -7.11 9.65 -13.07
N GLU A 60 -8.33 9.98 -13.43
CA GLU A 60 -9.29 10.60 -12.50
C GLU A 60 -9.84 9.58 -11.48
N GLY A 61 -9.78 8.27 -11.80
CA GLY A 61 -10.39 7.24 -11.00
C GLY A 61 -11.92 7.32 -11.01
N HIS A 62 -12.54 6.98 -9.87
CA HIS A 62 -14.01 7.06 -9.74
C HIS A 62 -14.51 8.39 -9.18
N PHE A 63 -13.60 9.31 -8.93
CA PHE A 63 -13.98 10.66 -8.59
C PHE A 63 -12.90 11.63 -9.11
N SER A 64 -13.38 12.71 -9.75
CA SER A 64 -12.50 13.70 -10.35
C SER A 64 -11.76 14.47 -9.26
N LEU A 65 -10.43 14.32 -9.21
CA LEU A 65 -9.55 15.13 -8.41
C LEU A 65 -9.03 16.26 -9.30
N ARG A 66 -9.66 17.42 -9.22
CA ARG A 66 -9.13 18.62 -9.86
C ARG A 66 -8.06 19.23 -8.96
N GLU A 67 -6.90 19.52 -9.51
CA GLU A 67 -5.80 20.15 -8.77
C GLU A 67 -6.03 21.63 -8.44
N ASP A 68 -7.01 22.25 -9.10
CA ASP A 68 -7.33 23.67 -9.04
C ASP A 68 -8.52 24.02 -8.15
N TRP A 69 -8.96 23.10 -7.27
CA TRP A 69 -10.05 23.36 -6.34
C TRP A 69 -9.83 24.63 -5.49
N ARG A 70 -10.80 25.55 -5.54
CA ARG A 70 -10.83 26.74 -4.71
C ARG A 70 -11.55 26.46 -3.39
N LEU A 71 -11.26 27.24 -2.35
CA LEU A 71 -11.94 27.15 -1.06
C LEU A 71 -13.47 27.26 -1.18
N THR A 72 -13.96 28.00 -2.19
CA THR A 72 -15.39 28.13 -2.51
C THR A 72 -16.04 26.81 -2.97
N GLU A 73 -15.26 25.86 -3.44
CA GLU A 73 -15.71 24.56 -3.93
C GLU A 73 -15.64 23.45 -2.87
N PHE A 74 -15.21 23.80 -1.64
CA PHE A 74 -15.08 22.88 -0.51
C PHE A 74 -16.32 22.00 -0.25
N PRO A 75 -17.57 22.51 -0.34
CA PRO A 75 -18.78 21.66 -0.17
C PRO A 75 -18.92 20.60 -1.25
N THR A 76 -18.59 20.94 -2.50
CA THR A 76 -18.63 19.98 -3.65
C THR A 76 -17.56 18.91 -3.48
N MET A 77 -16.35 19.32 -3.10
CA MET A 77 -15.25 18.45 -2.76
C MET A 77 -15.62 17.46 -1.65
N LEU A 78 -16.24 17.93 -0.57
CA LEU A 78 -16.66 17.10 0.54
C LEU A 78 -17.71 16.06 0.11
N ARG A 79 -18.64 16.43 -0.79
CA ARG A 79 -19.65 15.51 -1.36
C ARG A 79 -18.99 14.42 -2.23
N LEU A 80 -18.02 14.79 -3.06
CA LEU A 80 -17.30 13.83 -3.90
C LEU A 80 -16.49 12.85 -3.03
N TYR A 81 -15.82 13.38 -2.01
CA TYR A 81 -15.08 12.56 -1.03
C TYR A 81 -16.02 11.60 -0.30
N ALA A 82 -17.19 12.08 0.09
CA ALA A 82 -18.23 11.27 0.71
C ALA A 82 -18.76 10.17 -0.22
N GLY A 83 -18.74 10.35 -1.55
CA GLY A 83 -19.08 9.31 -2.54
C GLY A 83 -18.00 8.25 -2.75
N ALA A 84 -16.74 8.55 -2.42
CA ALA A 84 -15.60 7.69 -2.67
C ALA A 84 -14.98 7.06 -1.40
N LEU A 85 -15.26 7.61 -0.21
CA LEU A 85 -14.74 7.13 1.06
C LEU A 85 -15.80 7.22 2.14
N ARG A 86 -16.08 6.13 2.82
CA ARG A 86 -17.02 6.05 3.95
C ARG A 86 -16.39 5.34 5.14
N ARG A 87 -16.68 5.85 6.33
CA ARG A 87 -16.43 5.12 7.56
C ARG A 87 -17.46 4.01 7.71
N VAL A 88 -16.99 2.83 8.08
CA VAL A 88 -17.81 1.68 8.47
C VAL A 88 -17.35 1.22 9.85
N ASP A 89 -18.10 0.42 10.55
CA ASP A 89 -17.94 0.02 11.96
C ASP A 89 -16.48 0.13 12.50
N SER A 90 -15.59 -0.77 12.07
CA SER A 90 -14.18 -0.80 12.51
C SER A 90 -13.20 -0.48 11.38
N GLY A 91 -13.60 0.31 10.38
CA GLY A 91 -12.72 0.61 9.25
C GLY A 91 -13.27 1.64 8.29
N TRP A 92 -12.81 1.56 7.06
CA TRP A 92 -13.12 2.48 5.97
C TRP A 92 -13.33 1.70 4.69
N ILE A 93 -14.38 2.05 3.94
CA ILE A 93 -14.61 1.53 2.59
C ILE A 93 -14.38 2.65 1.58
N ASN A 94 -13.61 2.36 0.54
CA ASN A 94 -13.24 3.34 -0.48
C ASN A 94 -13.38 2.81 -1.90
N ALA A 95 -13.59 3.73 -2.84
CA ALA A 95 -13.67 3.46 -4.27
C ALA A 95 -12.91 4.54 -5.06
N PHE A 96 -11.61 4.68 -4.81
CA PHE A 96 -10.80 5.71 -5.50
C PHE A 96 -10.42 5.33 -6.95
N GLY A 97 -10.14 4.06 -7.24
CA GLY A 97 -9.90 3.57 -8.61
C GLY A 97 -8.61 4.07 -9.26
N TRP A 98 -7.49 4.10 -8.50
CA TRP A 98 -6.19 4.61 -8.96
C TRP A 98 -6.21 6.04 -9.47
N CYS A 99 -6.95 6.93 -8.81
CA CYS A 99 -6.84 8.34 -9.09
C CYS A 99 -5.39 8.81 -8.86
N ASN A 100 -4.72 9.28 -9.91
CA ASN A 100 -3.31 9.72 -9.87
C ASN A 100 -2.98 10.67 -11.02
N ILE A 101 -1.85 11.37 -10.89
CA ILE A 101 -1.38 12.40 -11.81
C ILE A 101 -0.60 11.86 -13.00
N GLY A 102 -0.39 10.56 -13.11
CA GLY A 102 0.50 9.96 -14.09
C GLY A 102 1.97 10.00 -13.66
N ILE A 103 2.77 9.10 -14.24
CA ILE A 103 4.18 8.95 -13.85
C ILE A 103 5.03 10.15 -14.27
N GLU A 104 4.73 10.75 -15.42
CA GLU A 104 5.47 11.90 -15.93
C GLU A 104 5.37 13.11 -15.00
N GLU A 105 4.14 13.48 -14.61
CA GLU A 105 3.89 14.58 -13.67
C GLU A 105 4.55 14.33 -12.32
N TYR A 106 4.50 13.07 -11.83
CA TYR A 106 5.17 12.70 -10.59
C TYR A 106 6.67 12.97 -10.64
N PHE A 107 7.36 12.55 -11.71
CA PHE A 107 8.80 12.75 -11.84
C PHE A 107 9.18 14.20 -12.09
N ARG A 108 8.33 14.98 -12.74
CA ARG A 108 8.54 16.41 -12.97
C ARG A 108 8.37 17.22 -11.69
N GLU A 109 7.30 16.98 -10.93
CA GLU A 109 6.89 17.87 -9.84
C GLU A 109 7.23 17.35 -8.44
N TYR A 110 7.09 16.06 -8.18
CA TYR A 110 7.17 15.50 -6.83
C TYR A 110 8.49 14.80 -6.55
N PHE A 111 9.02 14.08 -7.50
CA PHE A 111 10.26 13.32 -7.32
C PHE A 111 11.45 14.19 -6.89
N PRO A 112 11.73 15.37 -7.49
CA PRO A 112 12.82 16.24 -7.05
C PRO A 112 12.62 16.79 -5.63
N ARG A 113 11.36 17.03 -5.24
CA ARG A 113 11.03 17.60 -3.92
C ARG A 113 11.09 16.61 -2.78
N THR A 114 11.13 15.31 -3.07
CA THR A 114 11.09 14.21 -2.11
C THR A 114 12.40 13.43 -2.01
N GLY A 115 13.51 13.96 -2.56
CA GLY A 115 14.82 13.30 -2.56
C GLY A 115 15.39 12.97 -1.18
N HIS A 116 14.95 13.70 -0.13
CA HIS A 116 15.32 13.42 1.26
C HIS A 116 14.61 12.18 1.86
N LEU A 117 13.57 11.67 1.19
CA LEU A 117 12.82 10.49 1.62
C LEU A 117 13.39 9.22 1.00
N ASN A 118 13.33 8.12 1.72
CA ASN A 118 13.51 6.79 1.16
C ASN A 118 12.18 6.37 0.51
N ARG A 119 12.14 6.20 -0.80
CA ARG A 119 10.89 6.11 -1.57
C ARG A 119 10.69 4.71 -2.13
N ILE A 120 9.42 4.25 -2.10
CA ILE A 120 8.92 3.13 -2.89
C ILE A 120 7.91 3.72 -3.89
N ILE A 121 8.13 3.52 -5.19
CA ILE A 121 7.24 4.01 -6.24
C ILE A 121 6.23 2.92 -6.56
N SER A 122 4.95 3.12 -6.20
CA SER A 122 3.88 2.18 -6.51
C SER A 122 3.37 2.38 -7.93
N LEU A 123 3.38 1.32 -8.73
CA LEU A 123 3.03 1.28 -10.14
C LEU A 123 1.79 0.42 -10.38
N GLY A 124 0.95 0.83 -11.33
CA GLY A 124 -0.24 0.08 -11.74
C GLY A 124 -0.48 0.22 -13.24
N GLY A 125 -0.82 -0.88 -13.87
CA GLY A 125 -1.10 -0.97 -15.30
C GLY A 125 -2.09 -2.10 -15.59
N PHE A 126 -2.58 -2.19 -16.81
CA PHE A 126 -3.58 -3.14 -17.26
C PHE A 126 -3.03 -4.18 -18.23
N SER A 127 -1.73 -4.16 -18.48
CA SER A 127 -1.01 -5.15 -19.29
C SER A 127 0.45 -5.25 -18.86
N ALA A 128 1.12 -6.32 -19.25
CA ALA A 128 2.56 -6.48 -19.04
C ALA A 128 3.36 -5.37 -19.75
N GLU A 129 2.90 -4.94 -20.93
CA GLU A 129 3.52 -3.84 -21.69
C GLU A 129 3.47 -2.52 -20.91
N GLU A 130 2.31 -2.18 -20.32
CA GLU A 130 2.20 -0.96 -19.50
C GLU A 130 3.13 -1.00 -18.29
N PHE A 131 3.24 -2.14 -17.60
CA PHE A 131 4.20 -2.31 -16.50
C PHE A 131 5.65 -2.17 -16.99
N CYS A 132 5.98 -2.73 -18.15
CA CYS A 132 7.30 -2.57 -18.76
C CYS A 132 7.62 -1.11 -19.06
N ARG A 133 6.68 -0.37 -19.68
CA ARG A 133 6.83 1.06 -19.95
C ARG A 133 7.03 1.88 -18.68
N LEU A 134 6.26 1.58 -17.62
CA LEU A 134 6.40 2.23 -16.31
C LEU A 134 7.77 1.97 -15.68
N VAL A 135 8.23 0.72 -15.73
CA VAL A 135 9.54 0.32 -15.21
C VAL A 135 10.66 1.01 -15.98
N ASP A 136 10.59 1.01 -17.31
CA ASP A 136 11.58 1.68 -18.17
C ASP A 136 11.61 3.19 -17.85
N TYR A 137 10.45 3.82 -17.66
CA TYR A 137 10.36 5.22 -17.27
C TYR A 137 11.02 5.53 -15.91
N VAL A 138 10.85 4.64 -14.92
CA VAL A 138 11.52 4.77 -13.60
C VAL A 138 13.02 4.56 -13.74
N ASN A 139 13.45 3.53 -14.51
CA ASN A 139 14.86 3.22 -14.74
C ASN A 139 15.64 4.38 -15.34
N ASP A 140 15.01 5.16 -16.23
CA ASP A 140 15.63 6.29 -16.91
C ASP A 140 15.75 7.54 -16.04
N ARG A 141 14.96 7.63 -14.95
CA ARG A 141 14.82 8.85 -14.12
C ARG A 141 15.24 8.71 -12.68
N ALA A 142 15.37 7.50 -12.19
CA ALA A 142 15.88 7.21 -10.86
C ALA A 142 17.17 6.40 -10.94
N ALA A 143 18.25 6.89 -10.35
CA ALA A 143 19.50 6.16 -10.30
C ALA A 143 19.37 4.92 -9.38
N PRO A 144 20.14 3.84 -9.62
CA PRO A 144 20.21 2.71 -8.70
C PRO A 144 20.50 3.15 -7.25
N GLY A 145 19.65 2.77 -6.31
CA GLY A 145 19.75 3.15 -4.90
C GLY A 145 19.14 4.51 -4.55
N GLU A 146 18.66 5.30 -5.51
CA GLU A 146 17.95 6.56 -5.25
C GLU A 146 16.54 6.34 -4.72
N ILE A 147 15.93 5.19 -5.04
CA ILE A 147 14.68 4.70 -4.47
C ILE A 147 14.91 3.34 -3.81
N ALA A 148 14.09 3.01 -2.81
CA ALA A 148 14.18 1.72 -2.12
C ALA A 148 13.71 0.57 -3.01
N ALA A 149 12.62 0.78 -3.77
CA ALA A 149 12.00 -0.22 -4.63
C ALA A 149 10.93 0.39 -5.55
N VAL A 150 10.44 -0.42 -6.50
CA VAL A 150 9.14 -0.24 -7.14
C VAL A 150 8.15 -1.26 -6.55
N GLU A 151 6.88 -0.85 -6.32
CA GLU A 151 5.81 -1.75 -5.87
C GLU A 151 4.83 -1.98 -7.03
N PHE A 152 4.64 -3.23 -7.45
CA PHE A 152 3.62 -3.60 -8.44
C PHE A 152 2.28 -3.81 -7.75
N ASN A 153 1.32 -2.94 -8.03
CA ASN A 153 -0.04 -3.01 -7.50
C ASN A 153 -0.96 -3.69 -8.51
N VAL A 154 -0.91 -5.00 -8.58
CA VAL A 154 -1.72 -5.87 -9.45
C VAL A 154 -2.93 -6.45 -8.70
N SER A 155 -3.45 -5.75 -7.71
CA SER A 155 -4.44 -6.31 -6.79
C SER A 155 -5.51 -5.30 -6.35
N CYS A 156 -5.71 -4.21 -7.09
CA CYS A 156 -6.66 -3.16 -6.73
C CYS A 156 -8.07 -3.47 -7.25
N HIS A 157 -9.01 -3.81 -6.37
CA HIS A 157 -10.40 -4.10 -6.73
C HIS A 157 -11.17 -2.91 -7.29
N ASN A 158 -10.73 -1.69 -6.94
CA ASN A 158 -11.43 -0.47 -7.36
C ASN A 158 -11.28 -0.16 -8.85
N VAL A 159 -10.41 -0.85 -9.57
CA VAL A 159 -10.25 -0.67 -11.03
C VAL A 159 -11.01 -1.73 -11.85
N ASN A 160 -11.66 -2.67 -11.18
CA ASN A 160 -12.46 -3.74 -11.80
C ASN A 160 -11.76 -4.46 -12.96
N PHE A 161 -10.52 -4.89 -12.72
CA PHE A 161 -9.69 -5.56 -13.72
C PHE A 161 -9.22 -6.93 -13.18
N PRO A 162 -9.24 -8.00 -14.00
CA PRO A 162 -8.84 -9.35 -13.60
C PRO A 162 -7.31 -9.50 -13.62
N PHE A 163 -6.61 -8.96 -12.63
CA PHE A 163 -5.15 -8.96 -12.58
C PHE A 163 -4.52 -10.35 -12.63
N GLU A 164 -5.23 -11.37 -12.19
CA GLU A 164 -4.76 -12.76 -12.24
C GLU A 164 -4.43 -13.22 -13.67
N THR A 165 -5.14 -12.67 -14.67
CA THR A 165 -4.93 -13.03 -16.09
C THR A 165 -3.64 -12.49 -16.68
N ILE A 166 -3.05 -11.46 -16.08
CA ILE A 166 -1.83 -10.81 -16.59
C ILE A 166 -0.64 -10.96 -15.64
N LEU A 167 -0.84 -11.51 -14.43
CA LEU A 167 0.18 -11.49 -13.40
C LEU A 167 1.47 -12.19 -13.82
N ASP A 168 1.36 -13.40 -14.41
CA ASP A 168 2.52 -14.17 -14.85
C ASP A 168 3.35 -13.40 -15.89
N ASP A 169 2.69 -12.82 -16.89
CA ASP A 169 3.34 -12.01 -17.93
C ASP A 169 3.97 -10.73 -17.34
N VAL A 170 3.29 -10.05 -16.44
CA VAL A 170 3.84 -8.86 -15.74
C VAL A 170 5.11 -9.23 -14.99
N LEU A 171 5.09 -10.32 -14.21
CA LEU A 171 6.25 -10.74 -13.44
C LEU A 171 7.39 -11.20 -14.36
N ALA A 172 7.09 -11.98 -15.39
CA ALA A 172 8.09 -12.50 -16.33
C ALA A 172 8.83 -11.39 -17.09
N GLN A 173 8.13 -10.32 -17.45
CA GLN A 173 8.66 -9.27 -18.30
C GLN A 173 9.14 -8.05 -17.50
N ALA A 174 8.32 -7.47 -16.63
CA ALA A 174 8.61 -6.20 -15.97
C ALA A 174 9.63 -6.36 -14.82
N VAL A 175 9.64 -7.50 -14.09
CA VAL A 175 10.63 -7.71 -13.02
C VAL A 175 12.05 -7.75 -13.59
N ARG A 176 12.27 -8.45 -14.71
CA ARG A 176 13.58 -8.56 -15.37
C ARG A 176 14.10 -7.22 -15.90
N ARG A 177 13.20 -6.30 -16.26
CA ARG A 177 13.56 -4.96 -16.77
C ARG A 177 13.95 -4.00 -15.66
N SER A 178 13.46 -4.22 -14.44
CA SER A 178 13.67 -3.30 -13.34
C SER A 178 15.13 -3.28 -12.87
N ARG A 179 15.71 -2.09 -12.83
CA ARG A 179 17.02 -1.84 -12.18
C ARG A 179 16.90 -1.65 -10.67
N HIS A 180 15.66 -1.61 -10.17
CA HIS A 180 15.33 -1.43 -8.75
C HIS A 180 14.68 -2.70 -8.21
N PRO A 181 14.82 -3.01 -6.91
CA PRO A 181 14.10 -4.12 -6.30
C PRO A 181 12.59 -3.98 -6.53
N VAL A 182 11.92 -5.09 -6.83
CA VAL A 182 10.48 -5.13 -7.07
C VAL A 182 9.76 -5.70 -5.86
N ILE A 183 8.69 -5.06 -5.43
CA ILE A 183 7.76 -5.53 -4.40
C ILE A 183 6.45 -5.89 -5.08
N LEU A 184 5.89 -7.06 -4.81
CA LEU A 184 4.56 -7.43 -5.29
C LEU A 184 3.52 -7.20 -4.18
N LYS A 185 2.46 -6.44 -4.49
CA LYS A 185 1.35 -6.21 -3.57
C LYS A 185 0.25 -7.24 -3.79
N LEU A 186 -0.01 -8.04 -2.76
CA LEU A 186 -1.00 -9.12 -2.76
C LEU A 186 -2.40 -8.62 -2.39
N SER A 187 -3.44 -9.37 -2.79
CA SER A 187 -4.82 -9.21 -2.32
C SER A 187 -5.28 -10.49 -1.64
N PRO A 188 -6.07 -10.39 -0.56
CA PRO A 188 -6.68 -11.56 0.08
C PRO A 188 -7.84 -12.15 -0.73
N ASP A 189 -8.30 -11.46 -1.77
CA ASP A 189 -9.42 -11.87 -2.63
C ASP A 189 -8.96 -12.70 -3.83
N TYR A 190 -7.65 -12.98 -3.95
CA TYR A 190 -7.03 -13.84 -4.96
C TYR A 190 -6.27 -14.98 -4.30
N ASP A 191 -5.74 -15.91 -5.08
CA ASP A 191 -4.80 -16.93 -4.58
C ASP A 191 -3.43 -16.29 -4.30
N TYR A 192 -3.33 -15.65 -3.13
CA TYR A 192 -2.10 -14.96 -2.72
C TYR A 192 -0.92 -15.90 -2.46
N VAL A 193 -1.16 -17.19 -2.20
CA VAL A 193 -0.07 -18.19 -2.05
C VAL A 193 0.51 -18.49 -3.42
N LEU A 194 -0.32 -18.73 -4.42
CA LEU A 194 0.12 -18.90 -5.81
C LEU A 194 0.87 -17.66 -6.30
N HIS A 195 0.32 -16.46 -6.05
CA HIS A 195 0.95 -15.18 -6.44
C HIS A 195 2.33 -15.00 -5.76
N ALA A 196 2.45 -15.39 -4.51
CA ALA A 196 3.73 -15.34 -3.79
C ALA A 196 4.76 -16.34 -4.36
N ARG A 197 4.33 -17.53 -4.73
CA ARG A 197 5.21 -18.52 -5.41
C ARG A 197 5.68 -18.04 -6.78
N LEU A 198 4.79 -17.41 -7.55
CA LEU A 198 5.18 -16.75 -8.80
C LEU A 198 6.18 -15.63 -8.56
N ALA A 199 5.96 -14.81 -7.52
CA ALA A 199 6.88 -13.75 -7.12
C ALA A 199 8.29 -14.31 -6.79
N GLU A 200 8.38 -15.41 -6.03
CA GLU A 200 9.67 -16.10 -5.77
C GLU A 200 10.32 -16.57 -7.06
N ARG A 201 9.55 -17.21 -7.94
CA ARG A 201 10.03 -17.74 -9.22
C ARG A 201 10.64 -16.67 -10.13
N TYR A 202 10.03 -15.48 -10.16
CA TYR A 202 10.46 -14.38 -11.01
C TYR A 202 11.46 -13.43 -10.35
N GLY A 203 11.88 -13.69 -9.12
CA GLY A 203 12.90 -12.88 -8.44
C GLY A 203 12.40 -11.56 -7.87
N VAL A 204 11.12 -11.49 -7.48
CA VAL A 204 10.58 -10.37 -6.70
C VAL A 204 11.31 -10.30 -5.37
N ALA A 205 11.64 -9.08 -4.92
CA ALA A 205 12.42 -8.88 -3.72
C ALA A 205 11.62 -9.04 -2.42
N ALA A 206 10.36 -8.58 -2.40
CA ALA A 206 9.51 -8.63 -1.21
C ALA A 206 8.01 -8.63 -1.59
N LEU A 207 7.16 -8.93 -0.60
CA LEU A 207 5.71 -8.91 -0.73
C LEU A 207 5.11 -7.83 0.15
N THR A 208 4.09 -7.10 -0.33
CA THR A 208 3.19 -6.32 0.53
C THR A 208 1.92 -7.12 0.79
N ALA A 209 1.72 -7.59 1.99
CA ALA A 209 0.49 -8.22 2.46
C ALA A 209 -0.24 -7.22 3.38
N MET A 210 -1.32 -6.60 2.97
CA MET A 210 -2.07 -6.81 1.74
C MET A 210 -2.72 -5.53 1.22
N ASN A 211 -3.41 -5.62 0.08
CA ASN A 211 -4.35 -4.60 -0.39
C ASN A 211 -5.65 -4.63 0.43
N THR A 212 -6.55 -3.69 0.17
CA THR A 212 -7.90 -3.65 0.74
C THR A 212 -8.72 -4.89 0.32
N VAL A 213 -9.70 -5.28 1.14
CA VAL A 213 -10.62 -6.39 0.87
C VAL A 213 -11.84 -5.86 0.13
N LYS A 214 -12.30 -6.55 -0.92
CA LYS A 214 -13.52 -6.17 -1.63
C LYS A 214 -14.74 -6.31 -0.71
N ALA A 215 -15.51 -5.24 -0.57
CA ALA A 215 -16.63 -5.16 0.36
C ALA A 215 -17.79 -4.34 -0.17
N LEU A 216 -18.96 -4.54 0.44
CA LEU A 216 -20.18 -3.78 0.21
C LEU A 216 -20.70 -3.26 1.54
N ARG A 217 -21.17 -2.02 1.57
CA ARG A 217 -21.96 -1.47 2.67
C ARG A 217 -23.20 -0.79 2.10
N LEU A 218 -24.36 -1.14 2.67
CA LEU A 218 -25.65 -0.54 2.32
C LEU A 218 -26.06 0.46 3.41
N ASP A 219 -26.82 1.47 3.03
CA ASP A 219 -27.55 2.30 3.98
C ASP A 219 -28.74 1.47 4.53
N PRO A 220 -28.82 1.23 5.84
CA PRO A 220 -29.87 0.40 6.41
C PRO A 220 -31.27 1.02 6.31
N ARG A 221 -31.37 2.31 5.99
CA ARG A 221 -32.65 3.01 5.85
C ARG A 221 -33.22 2.93 4.45
N THR A 222 -32.35 2.92 3.43
CA THR A 222 -32.73 2.98 2.02
C THR A 222 -32.45 1.70 1.26
N GLY A 223 -31.55 0.84 1.77
CA GLY A 223 -31.03 -0.33 1.06
C GLY A 223 -30.02 -0.01 -0.02
N GLU A 224 -29.71 1.29 -0.25
CA GLU A 224 -28.80 1.72 -1.30
C GLU A 224 -27.32 1.56 -0.88
N PRO A 225 -26.42 1.29 -1.85
CA PRO A 225 -24.99 1.25 -1.60
C PRO A 225 -24.46 2.60 -1.11
N LEU A 226 -23.58 2.59 -0.08
CA LEU A 226 -22.94 3.80 0.41
C LEU A 226 -21.93 4.41 -0.57
N LEU A 227 -21.38 3.61 -1.47
CA LEU A 227 -20.45 4.04 -2.51
C LEU A 227 -21.14 4.02 -3.88
N LYS A 228 -20.86 5.02 -4.72
CA LYS A 228 -21.39 5.08 -6.10
C LYS A 228 -21.09 3.82 -6.93
N ASN A 229 -19.94 3.20 -6.69
CA ASN A 229 -19.50 2.00 -7.40
C ASN A 229 -20.07 0.70 -6.80
N ARG A 230 -21.04 0.78 -5.88
CA ARG A 230 -21.60 -0.33 -5.15
C ARG A 230 -20.55 -1.04 -4.26
N PHE A 231 -19.46 -1.56 -4.83
CA PHE A 231 -18.37 -2.21 -4.13
C PHE A 231 -17.18 -1.26 -3.94
N GLY A 232 -16.39 -1.50 -2.89
CA GLY A 232 -15.17 -0.77 -2.62
C GLY A 232 -14.17 -1.61 -1.84
N GLY A 233 -12.98 -1.05 -1.61
CA GLY A 233 -11.94 -1.67 -0.81
C GLY A 233 -12.13 -1.35 0.68
N LEU A 234 -12.39 -2.36 1.50
CA LEU A 234 -12.41 -2.24 2.96
C LEU A 234 -10.99 -2.19 3.50
N SER A 235 -10.73 -1.27 4.41
CA SER A 235 -9.44 -1.07 5.08
C SER A 235 -9.63 -0.76 6.57
N GLY A 236 -8.53 -0.69 7.34
CA GLY A 236 -8.54 -0.39 8.77
C GLY A 236 -8.57 -1.64 9.63
N ARG A 237 -9.01 -1.50 10.88
CA ARG A 237 -8.98 -2.60 11.86
C ARG A 237 -9.82 -3.80 11.48
N ALA A 238 -10.91 -3.58 10.76
CA ALA A 238 -11.79 -4.65 10.30
C ALA A 238 -11.06 -5.75 9.52
N ILE A 239 -9.98 -5.41 8.80
CA ILE A 239 -9.22 -6.36 7.99
C ILE A 239 -7.90 -6.82 8.62
N LYS A 240 -7.55 -6.34 9.83
CA LYS A 240 -6.31 -6.76 10.52
C LYS A 240 -6.25 -8.28 10.75
N PRO A 241 -7.29 -8.97 11.26
CA PRO A 241 -7.25 -10.42 11.43
C PRO A 241 -7.06 -11.18 10.12
N ILE A 242 -7.63 -10.67 9.02
CA ILE A 242 -7.46 -11.25 7.68
C ILE A 242 -5.99 -11.14 7.25
N CYS A 243 -5.38 -9.98 7.44
CA CYS A 243 -3.98 -9.77 7.10
C CYS A 243 -3.03 -10.62 7.94
N LEU A 244 -3.29 -10.79 9.24
CA LEU A 244 -2.54 -11.69 10.11
C LEU A 244 -2.59 -13.12 9.59
N ARG A 245 -3.78 -13.60 9.19
CA ARG A 245 -3.96 -14.91 8.56
C ARG A 245 -3.15 -15.02 7.26
N VAL A 246 -3.25 -14.04 6.37
CA VAL A 246 -2.49 -14.04 5.09
C VAL A 246 -0.99 -14.15 5.34
N VAL A 247 -0.45 -13.38 6.30
CA VAL A 247 0.98 -13.45 6.64
C VAL A 247 1.36 -14.82 7.18
N ALA A 248 0.56 -15.39 8.08
CA ALA A 248 0.80 -16.72 8.65
C ALA A 248 0.74 -17.82 7.57
N GLU A 249 -0.32 -17.85 6.76
CA GLU A 249 -0.48 -18.84 5.69
C GLU A 249 0.61 -18.76 4.62
N LEU A 250 1.12 -17.56 4.29
CA LEU A 250 2.29 -17.42 3.43
C LEU A 250 3.52 -18.10 4.05
N ARG A 251 3.73 -17.96 5.35
CA ARG A 251 4.83 -18.63 6.05
C ARG A 251 4.64 -20.13 6.14
N ASP A 252 3.43 -20.59 6.44
CA ASP A 252 3.08 -22.00 6.49
C ASP A 252 3.24 -22.66 5.11
N ALA A 253 2.96 -21.93 4.03
CA ALA A 253 3.21 -22.35 2.66
C ALA A 253 4.70 -22.35 2.26
N GLY A 254 5.60 -21.98 3.18
CA GLY A 254 7.06 -21.99 2.96
C GLY A 254 7.59 -20.79 2.18
N ILE A 255 6.80 -19.73 1.98
CA ILE A 255 7.24 -18.51 1.30
C ILE A 255 8.36 -17.84 2.11
N ARG A 256 9.51 -17.64 1.45
CA ARG A 256 10.73 -17.09 2.06
C ARG A 256 10.90 -15.59 1.81
N LEU A 257 10.22 -15.03 0.81
CA LEU A 257 10.29 -13.59 0.54
C LEU A 257 9.98 -12.77 1.78
N PRO A 258 10.67 -11.64 2.00
CA PRO A 258 10.30 -10.67 3.01
C PRO A 258 8.86 -10.21 2.84
N ILE A 259 8.10 -10.09 3.95
CA ILE A 259 6.71 -9.66 3.96
C ILE A 259 6.57 -8.34 4.69
N ILE A 260 5.99 -7.35 4.01
CA ILE A 260 5.59 -6.05 4.55
C ILE A 260 4.09 -6.12 4.84
N ALA A 261 3.68 -6.26 6.11
CA ALA A 261 2.27 -6.33 6.49
C ALA A 261 1.61 -4.95 6.50
N SER A 262 0.39 -4.84 5.95
CA SER A 262 -0.29 -3.55 5.76
C SER A 262 -1.80 -3.65 6.00
N ALA A 263 -2.23 -3.66 7.28
CA ALA A 263 -3.65 -3.57 7.65
C ALA A 263 -3.86 -3.19 9.11
N GLY A 264 -4.68 -2.18 9.39
CA GLY A 264 -5.24 -1.87 10.69
C GLY A 264 -4.26 -1.54 11.82
N ILE A 265 -3.04 -1.13 11.51
CA ILE A 265 -1.98 -0.83 12.48
C ILE A 265 -2.21 0.55 13.09
N ARG A 266 -2.29 0.65 14.41
CA ARG A 266 -2.41 1.88 15.20
C ARG A 266 -1.28 2.10 16.17
N ASP A 267 -0.80 1.01 16.79
CA ASP A 267 0.14 1.06 17.89
C ASP A 267 1.21 -0.04 17.76
N PHE A 268 2.04 -0.13 18.79
CA PHE A 268 3.15 -1.08 18.80
C PHE A 268 2.71 -2.53 18.98
N ASP A 269 1.60 -2.76 19.68
CA ASP A 269 1.09 -4.12 19.88
C ASP A 269 0.54 -4.68 18.56
N ASP A 270 -0.10 -3.85 17.74
CA ASP A 270 -0.47 -4.21 16.37
C ASP A 270 0.76 -4.62 15.54
N CYS A 271 1.87 -3.87 15.65
CA CYS A 271 3.13 -4.22 14.95
C CYS A 271 3.69 -5.55 15.43
N ARG A 272 3.67 -5.79 16.75
CA ARG A 272 4.17 -7.05 17.35
C ARG A 272 3.41 -8.27 16.87
N GLU A 273 2.08 -8.19 16.79
CA GLU A 273 1.27 -9.29 16.25
C GLU A 273 1.68 -9.66 14.83
N PHE A 274 1.91 -8.67 13.95
CA PHE A 274 2.39 -8.94 12.59
C PHE A 274 3.79 -9.54 12.57
N PHE A 275 4.69 -9.09 13.42
CA PHE A 275 6.03 -9.68 13.52
C PHE A 275 5.98 -11.12 14.02
N TRP A 276 5.10 -11.43 14.97
CA TRP A 276 4.89 -12.80 15.43
C TRP A 276 4.22 -13.69 14.37
N ALA A 277 3.34 -13.14 13.56
CA ALA A 277 2.78 -13.83 12.39
C ALA A 277 3.80 -14.10 11.29
N GLY A 278 4.99 -13.48 11.35
CA GLY A 278 6.07 -13.70 10.39
C GLY A 278 6.35 -12.55 9.41
N ALA A 279 5.78 -11.37 9.63
CA ALA A 279 6.14 -10.17 8.84
C ALA A 279 7.57 -9.70 9.16
N ASP A 280 8.24 -9.12 8.16
CA ASP A 280 9.58 -8.51 8.29
C ASP A 280 9.52 -7.01 8.54
N ALA A 281 8.47 -6.38 8.03
CA ALA A 281 8.19 -4.97 8.19
C ALA A 281 6.68 -4.73 8.21
N VAL A 282 6.27 -3.53 8.61
CA VAL A 282 4.87 -3.13 8.67
C VAL A 282 4.67 -1.81 7.95
N SER A 283 3.49 -1.63 7.35
CA SER A 283 3.16 -0.43 6.59
C SER A 283 1.90 0.23 7.13
N LEU A 284 2.01 1.50 7.51
CA LEU A 284 0.91 2.28 8.07
C LEU A 284 -0.01 2.78 6.96
N GLY A 285 -1.30 2.53 7.10
CA GLY A 285 -2.33 2.87 6.13
C GLY A 285 -3.46 3.70 6.70
N SER A 286 -4.68 3.50 6.19
CA SER A 286 -5.88 4.26 6.48
C SER A 286 -6.18 4.44 7.97
N GLU A 287 -5.95 3.42 8.79
CA GLU A 287 -6.21 3.49 10.23
C GLU A 287 -5.38 4.58 10.92
N THR A 288 -4.13 4.74 10.49
CA THR A 288 -3.25 5.77 11.04
C THR A 288 -3.63 7.17 10.56
N TRP A 289 -4.08 7.30 9.30
CA TRP A 289 -4.28 8.59 8.64
C TRP A 289 -5.70 9.12 8.77
N LEU A 290 -6.71 8.24 8.72
CA LEU A 290 -8.13 8.60 8.73
C LEU A 290 -8.76 8.65 10.13
N ALA A 291 -7.97 8.67 11.21
CA ALA A 291 -8.52 8.93 12.53
C ALA A 291 -9.42 10.18 12.50
N PRO A 292 -10.49 10.25 13.36
CA PRO A 292 -11.56 11.25 13.22
C PRO A 292 -11.06 12.67 13.07
N LEU A 293 -11.88 13.56 12.52
CA LEU A 293 -11.62 15.00 12.27
C LEU A 293 -10.87 15.74 13.40
N TRP A 294 -10.97 15.27 14.63
CA TRP A 294 -10.12 15.65 15.77
C TRP A 294 -8.62 15.48 15.52
N GLY A 295 -8.23 14.61 14.55
CA GLY A 295 -6.85 14.44 14.12
C GLY A 295 -6.22 15.69 13.53
N TYR A 296 -7.00 16.63 12.99
CA TYR A 296 -6.48 17.92 12.52
C TYR A 296 -6.06 18.82 13.69
N ALA A 297 -6.87 18.88 14.74
CA ALA A 297 -6.53 19.64 15.96
C ALA A 297 -5.38 19.00 16.75
N LEU A 298 -5.16 17.68 16.59
CA LEU A 298 -4.13 16.91 17.29
C LEU A 298 -2.94 16.52 16.39
N GLY A 299 -2.76 17.20 15.26
CA GLY A 299 -1.69 16.90 14.29
C GLY A 299 -0.29 16.78 14.91
N PRO A 300 0.16 17.71 15.75
CA PRO A 300 1.45 17.59 16.45
C PRO A 300 1.55 16.37 17.34
N LEU A 301 0.49 16.03 18.09
CA LEU A 301 0.43 14.83 18.94
C LEU A 301 0.50 13.55 18.13
N LYS A 302 -0.12 13.54 16.94
CA LYS A 302 -0.02 12.42 16.01
C LYS A 302 1.42 12.20 15.54
N GLY A 303 2.13 13.26 15.21
CA GLY A 303 3.56 13.21 14.88
C GLY A 303 4.41 12.63 16.01
N LEU A 304 4.14 13.02 17.25
CA LEU A 304 4.80 12.47 18.44
C LEU A 304 4.49 10.98 18.64
N ALA A 305 3.23 10.59 18.48
CA ALA A 305 2.81 9.17 18.58
C ALA A 305 3.53 8.30 17.53
N ILE A 306 3.61 8.77 16.29
CA ILE A 306 4.33 8.08 15.21
C ILE A 306 5.83 7.97 15.53
N ARG A 307 6.47 9.04 15.99
CA ARG A 307 7.89 9.01 16.42
C ARG A 307 8.13 8.00 17.56
N ARG A 308 7.18 7.91 18.48
CA ARG A 308 7.23 6.91 19.57
C ARG A 308 7.11 5.50 19.01
N LEU A 309 6.14 5.25 18.14
CA LEU A 309 5.92 3.97 17.49
C LEU A 309 7.18 3.50 16.72
N ILE A 310 7.77 4.38 15.91
CA ILE A 310 9.00 4.08 15.16
C ILE A 310 10.10 3.64 16.13
N ARG A 311 10.34 4.40 17.20
CA ARG A 311 11.37 4.04 18.21
C ARG A 311 11.11 2.70 18.91
N GLN A 312 9.85 2.36 19.15
CA GLN A 312 9.48 1.06 19.75
C GLN A 312 9.80 -0.09 18.80
N VAL A 313 9.48 0.06 17.52
CA VAL A 313 9.77 -0.94 16.48
C VAL A 313 11.28 -1.05 16.22
N GLU A 314 12.04 0.04 16.21
CA GLU A 314 13.51 0.02 16.06
C GLU A 314 14.22 -0.78 17.18
N ARG A 315 13.65 -0.76 18.39
CA ARG A 315 14.17 -1.50 19.56
C ARG A 315 13.71 -2.94 19.62
N PHE A 316 12.70 -3.30 18.84
CA PHE A 316 12.13 -4.64 18.88
C PHE A 316 12.99 -5.62 18.08
N ARG A 317 13.36 -6.73 18.73
CA ARG A 317 14.02 -7.85 18.05
C ARG A 317 12.95 -8.76 17.48
N LEU A 318 13.05 -9.06 16.19
CA LEU A 318 12.16 -10.02 15.56
C LEU A 318 12.31 -11.38 16.23
N PRO A 319 11.23 -12.14 16.41
CA PRO A 319 11.30 -13.52 16.88
C PRO A 319 12.12 -14.37 15.89
N GLU A 320 12.83 -15.36 16.43
CA GLU A 320 13.45 -16.39 15.60
C GLU A 320 12.35 -17.15 14.87
N ARG A 321 12.48 -17.24 13.56
CA ARG A 321 11.51 -18.00 12.75
C ARG A 321 11.77 -19.48 12.94
N LYS A 322 10.79 -20.19 13.46
CA LYS A 322 10.71 -21.63 13.27
C LYS A 322 10.37 -21.86 11.80
N ILE A 323 11.36 -22.17 10.98
CA ILE A 323 11.11 -22.64 9.62
C ILE A 323 10.34 -23.95 9.80
N ALA A 324 9.06 -23.95 9.41
CA ALA A 324 8.32 -25.19 9.33
C ALA A 324 9.12 -26.15 8.42
N SER A 325 9.53 -27.29 8.94
CA SER A 325 10.07 -28.37 8.11
C SER A 325 9.04 -28.65 7.03
N ALA A 326 9.49 -28.76 5.77
CA ALA A 326 8.61 -29.10 4.66
C ALA A 326 7.67 -30.24 5.08
N PRO A 327 6.35 -30.16 4.80
CA PRO A 327 5.44 -31.24 5.11
C PRO A 327 6.01 -32.51 4.46
N SER A 328 6.21 -33.54 5.28
CA SER A 328 6.58 -34.86 4.77
C SER A 328 5.48 -35.28 3.78
N GLU A 329 5.89 -35.72 2.60
CA GLU A 329 5.02 -36.27 1.54
C GLU A 329 4.27 -37.55 2.00
N SER A 330 3.48 -37.49 3.04
CA SER A 330 2.67 -38.62 3.53
C SER A 330 1.29 -38.15 4.00
N ALA A 331 0.50 -37.62 3.07
CA ALA A 331 -0.94 -37.65 3.21
C ALA A 331 -1.52 -38.15 1.88
N ALA A 332 -1.75 -39.47 1.84
CA ALA A 332 -2.54 -40.11 0.79
C ALA A 332 -3.93 -39.45 0.71
N PRO A 333 -4.53 -39.35 -0.48
CA PRO A 333 -5.86 -38.80 -0.62
C PRO A 333 -6.86 -39.68 0.13
N VAL A 334 -7.63 -39.06 1.02
CA VAL A 334 -8.85 -39.71 1.57
C VAL A 334 -9.86 -39.77 0.43
N ALA A 335 -10.32 -40.93 0.12
CA ALA A 335 -11.27 -41.29 -0.92
C ALA A 335 -12.65 -40.64 -0.74
#